data_b7befb50caae759c07b5e94398c82fd4
#
_entry.id   b7befb50caae759c07b5e94398c82fd4
#
_cell.length_a   1.000
_cell.length_b   1.000
_cell.length_c   1.000
_cell.angle_alpha   90.00
_cell.angle_beta   90.00
_cell.angle_gamma   90.00
#
_symmetry.space_group_name_H-M   'P 1'
#
loop_
_entity.id
_entity.type
_entity.pdbx_description
1 polymer ?
#
loop_
_entity_poly.entity_id
_entity_poly.type
_entity_poly.pdbx_seq_one_letter_code
_entity_poly.pdbx_strand_id
1 'polypeptide(L)'
;MMRGSISILLIGLFCFGCFACKDDKDEVTPIEEEEVYLDVNPTSLSFESDGGEKEVSINSNGSWNIDFTGISWVRPNISVSKGDAIVKFTADKNNSTTNRSAAITVSAQGAQPVRLQLTQAPAEGGLPSGEDIFSYEPYIQVDNTGMRDLSSLELSELMGVGWNLGNSLEAVIVNNGVYSGGETSWGNPATTKEFITTVREAGFNTIRVPVSWSHKLADKENMLISLQWLKRVEEIVNFALDNDMFVIINIHWDGGWLNHPTYDKQDEINTRLAKYWEQIAAYFRDYDDHLLFAGTNEVMMENDYGTPTAEYLAVQNSFNQTFVSTVRGTGGRNAYRHLVVQGFNTNISHTVNGFVMPADDKEDRLFAEVHYYDPWEYTLKEDAPYNTQWGSIAEGGDVGSWGQEEWLEEQMALMKTNFVDKGIPVILGEYSPLHRKDLPSDKYELHQASRVYYIEYLTREAIKNGLVPIYWDNGYAGNNGSAIFDRNNGKIVDQGALDAIMKAKGEN
;
A
#
# COMPACT_ATOMS: atom_id res chain seq x y z
N MET A 1 -40.63 -11.79 45.75
CA MET A 1 -41.82 -12.58 45.39
C MET A 1 -41.47 -13.26 44.08
N MET A 2 -41.09 -14.52 44.15
CA MET A 2 -41.92 -15.69 43.84
C MET A 2 -42.19 -15.78 42.33
N ARG A 3 -41.76 -16.72 41.67
CA ARG A 3 -41.68 -18.19 41.56
C ARG A 3 -41.82 -18.47 40.07
N GLY A 4 -41.13 -19.31 39.46
CA GLY A 4 -40.90 -20.76 39.58
C GLY A 4 -41.41 -21.41 38.32
N SER A 5 -40.84 -22.24 37.72
CA SER A 5 -40.48 -23.66 37.87
C SER A 5 -40.80 -24.40 36.56
N ILE A 6 -39.86 -25.14 36.04
CA ILE A 6 -39.71 -26.62 36.11
C ILE A 6 -40.52 -27.43 35.09
N SER A 7 -39.75 -28.08 34.22
CA SER A 7 -39.68 -29.48 33.79
C SER A 7 -40.99 -30.26 33.49
N ILE A 8 -40.94 -31.16 32.53
CA ILE A 8 -41.04 -32.62 32.74
C ILE A 8 -40.78 -33.40 31.42
N LEU A 9 -39.91 -34.31 31.53
CA LEU A 9 -39.60 -35.55 30.83
C LEU A 9 -40.80 -36.44 30.69
N LEU A 10 -41.00 -37.11 29.53
CA LEU A 10 -41.76 -38.37 29.54
C LEU A 10 -41.12 -39.38 28.54
N ILE A 11 -40.70 -40.47 29.16
CA ILE A 11 -40.24 -41.74 28.59
C ILE A 11 -41.48 -42.55 28.24
N GLY A 12 -41.48 -43.19 27.10
CA GLY A 12 -42.45 -44.18 26.69
C GLY A 12 -41.78 -45.32 25.97
N LEU A 13 -41.51 -46.35 26.73
CA LEU A 13 -41.01 -47.66 26.29
C LEU A 13 -42.21 -48.52 25.88
N PHE A 14 -42.16 -49.13 24.68
CA PHE A 14 -42.92 -50.36 24.43
C PHE A 14 -42.15 -51.32 23.51
N CYS A 15 -42.11 -52.54 23.98
CA CYS A 15 -41.36 -53.66 23.41
C CYS A 15 -42.21 -54.52 22.45
N PHE A 16 -41.46 -55.29 21.67
CA PHE A 16 -41.71 -56.64 21.12
C PHE A 16 -42.37 -56.77 19.74
N GLY A 17 -41.62 -57.43 18.90
CA GLY A 17 -42.06 -58.16 17.73
C GLY A 17 -40.91 -58.62 16.86
N CYS A 18 -40.30 -59.78 17.21
CA CYS A 18 -39.35 -60.47 16.36
C CYS A 18 -40.03 -60.98 15.08
N PHE A 19 -39.44 -60.69 13.94
CA PHE A 19 -39.43 -61.63 12.82
C PHE A 19 -38.07 -61.57 12.13
N ALA A 20 -37.38 -62.67 12.07
CA ALA A 20 -36.15 -62.87 11.36
C ALA A 20 -36.41 -62.99 9.84
N CYS A 21 -35.66 -62.28 9.04
CA CYS A 21 -35.31 -62.65 7.69
C CYS A 21 -34.01 -62.02 7.23
N LYS A 22 -33.06 -62.87 6.94
CA LYS A 22 -31.92 -62.85 6.03
C LYS A 22 -31.14 -61.52 5.84
N ASP A 23 -29.87 -61.69 6.19
CA ASP A 23 -28.73 -60.86 5.75
C ASP A 23 -28.68 -60.72 4.23
N ASP A 24 -28.75 -59.48 3.75
CA ASP A 24 -28.02 -59.01 2.59
C ASP A 24 -27.27 -57.76 3.04
N LYS A 25 -25.97 -57.96 3.30
CA LYS A 25 -25.03 -56.87 3.49
C LYS A 25 -24.71 -56.29 2.12
N ASP A 26 -25.46 -55.25 1.71
CA ASP A 26 -24.95 -54.32 0.73
C ASP A 26 -23.79 -53.54 1.39
N GLU A 27 -22.59 -53.91 1.07
CA GLU A 27 -21.40 -53.09 1.28
C GLU A 27 -21.60 -51.79 0.48
N VAL A 28 -21.99 -50.71 1.17
CA VAL A 28 -21.87 -49.37 0.64
C VAL A 28 -20.39 -49.07 0.59
N THR A 29 -19.77 -49.31 -0.55
CA THR A 29 -18.45 -48.76 -0.87
C THR A 29 -18.52 -47.26 -0.70
N PRO A 30 -17.59 -46.61 0.07
CA PRO A 30 -17.48 -45.17 0.09
C PRO A 30 -17.24 -44.68 -1.34
N ILE A 31 -18.10 -43.83 -1.86
CA ILE A 31 -17.81 -43.10 -3.08
C ILE A 31 -16.61 -42.20 -2.70
N GLU A 32 -15.42 -42.55 -3.17
CA GLU A 32 -14.30 -41.62 -3.17
C GLU A 32 -14.76 -40.43 -4.01
N GLU A 33 -14.97 -39.26 -3.37
CA GLU A 33 -15.14 -38.01 -4.09
C GLU A 33 -13.82 -37.80 -4.87
N GLU A 34 -13.88 -37.88 -6.19
CA GLU A 34 -12.75 -37.56 -7.04
C GLU A 34 -12.32 -36.09 -6.76
N GLU A 35 -11.08 -35.91 -6.35
CA GLU A 35 -10.49 -34.59 -6.12
C GLU A 35 -10.60 -33.76 -7.42
N VAL A 36 -11.15 -32.54 -7.30
CA VAL A 36 -11.29 -31.66 -8.45
C VAL A 36 -9.92 -31.10 -8.81
N TYR A 37 -9.54 -31.27 -10.06
CA TYR A 37 -8.31 -30.68 -10.61
C TYR A 37 -8.65 -29.61 -11.66
N LEU A 38 -7.72 -28.67 -11.82
CA LEU A 38 -7.76 -27.62 -12.83
C LEU A 38 -6.33 -27.39 -13.35
N ASP A 39 -6.14 -27.61 -14.65
CA ASP A 39 -4.89 -27.31 -15.36
C ASP A 39 -5.17 -26.39 -16.54
N VAL A 40 -4.36 -25.36 -16.72
CA VAL A 40 -4.50 -24.34 -17.75
C VAL A 40 -3.19 -24.19 -18.49
N ASN A 41 -3.20 -24.42 -19.80
CA ASN A 41 -1.98 -24.39 -20.58
C ASN A 41 -2.21 -23.78 -21.99
N PRO A 42 -1.43 -22.77 -22.38
CA PRO A 42 -0.41 -22.05 -21.60
C PRO A 42 -1.01 -21.15 -20.53
N THR A 43 -0.22 -20.74 -19.54
CA THR A 43 -0.59 -19.75 -18.51
C THR A 43 -0.26 -18.31 -18.89
N SER A 44 0.18 -18.09 -20.14
CA SER A 44 0.40 -16.76 -20.69
C SER A 44 0.07 -16.73 -22.17
N LEU A 45 -0.52 -15.62 -22.63
CA LEU A 45 -0.79 -15.33 -24.04
C LEU A 45 -0.20 -13.97 -24.41
N SER A 46 0.55 -13.94 -25.52
CA SER A 46 1.06 -12.69 -26.10
C SER A 46 0.40 -12.45 -27.46
N PHE A 47 -0.20 -11.29 -27.66
CA PHE A 47 -0.82 -10.88 -28.90
C PHE A 47 0.04 -9.82 -29.61
N GLU A 48 0.03 -9.86 -30.92
CA GLU A 48 0.58 -8.75 -31.74
C GLU A 48 -0.34 -7.52 -31.67
N SER A 49 0.16 -6.36 -32.07
CA SER A 49 -0.60 -5.11 -32.08
C SER A 49 -1.94 -5.19 -32.82
N ASP A 50 -2.00 -5.93 -33.90
CA ASP A 50 -3.23 -6.10 -34.69
C ASP A 50 -4.28 -7.01 -34.01
N GLY A 51 -3.96 -7.57 -32.85
CA GLY A 51 -4.84 -8.47 -32.12
C GLY A 51 -4.81 -9.89 -32.67
N GLY A 52 -5.99 -10.49 -32.74
CA GLY A 52 -6.14 -11.85 -33.26
C GLY A 52 -6.57 -12.86 -32.19
N GLU A 53 -6.43 -14.15 -32.51
CA GLU A 53 -6.92 -15.23 -31.66
C GLU A 53 -5.77 -16.09 -31.14
N LYS A 54 -5.87 -16.48 -29.87
CA LYS A 54 -5.00 -17.44 -29.18
C LYS A 54 -5.82 -18.45 -28.42
N GLU A 55 -5.32 -19.66 -28.26
CA GLU A 55 -6.03 -20.76 -27.60
C GLU A 55 -5.34 -21.15 -26.31
N VAL A 56 -6.15 -21.53 -25.31
CA VAL A 56 -5.75 -22.09 -24.02
C VAL A 56 -6.51 -23.39 -23.81
N SER A 57 -5.84 -24.46 -23.47
CA SER A 57 -6.46 -25.71 -23.03
C SER A 57 -6.74 -25.61 -21.54
N ILE A 58 -7.99 -25.86 -21.15
CA ILE A 58 -8.39 -26.04 -19.76
C ILE A 58 -8.76 -27.49 -19.58
N ASN A 59 -8.04 -28.20 -18.70
CA ASN A 59 -8.31 -29.58 -18.35
C ASN A 59 -8.86 -29.64 -16.91
N SER A 60 -10.05 -30.15 -16.72
CA SER A 60 -10.70 -30.23 -15.41
C SER A 60 -11.76 -31.33 -15.39
N ASN A 61 -11.93 -32.01 -14.27
CA ASN A 61 -13.06 -32.90 -14.03
C ASN A 61 -14.27 -32.18 -13.40
N GLY A 62 -14.14 -30.88 -13.06
CA GLY A 62 -15.15 -30.04 -12.45
C GLY A 62 -15.73 -28.99 -13.37
N SER A 63 -16.64 -28.17 -12.83
CA SER A 63 -17.09 -26.93 -13.48
C SER A 63 -16.12 -25.79 -13.18
N TRP A 64 -15.80 -24.99 -14.19
CA TRP A 64 -14.86 -23.89 -14.06
C TRP A 64 -15.42 -22.60 -14.67
N ASN A 65 -14.85 -21.47 -14.25
CA ASN A 65 -15.17 -20.14 -14.79
C ASN A 65 -13.90 -19.33 -14.99
N ILE A 66 -13.98 -18.36 -15.90
CA ILE A 66 -12.93 -17.38 -16.19
C ILE A 66 -13.43 -16.02 -15.72
N ASP A 67 -12.70 -15.41 -14.79
CA ASP A 67 -12.93 -14.01 -14.40
C ASP A 67 -12.03 -13.10 -15.23
N PHE A 68 -12.67 -12.25 -16.07
CA PHE A 68 -12.03 -11.23 -16.90
C PHE A 68 -12.65 -9.85 -16.68
N THR A 69 -13.23 -9.65 -15.50
CA THR A 69 -13.85 -8.38 -15.10
C THR A 69 -12.84 -7.23 -15.22
N GLY A 70 -13.28 -6.13 -15.82
CA GLY A 70 -12.44 -4.95 -16.04
C GLY A 70 -11.51 -5.02 -17.26
N ILE A 71 -11.51 -6.12 -18.02
CA ILE A 71 -10.69 -6.26 -19.22
C ILE A 71 -11.57 -6.10 -20.47
N SER A 72 -11.33 -5.02 -21.21
CA SER A 72 -12.16 -4.67 -22.39
C SER A 72 -11.54 -5.07 -23.75
N TRP A 73 -10.24 -5.30 -23.81
CA TRP A 73 -9.50 -5.47 -25.05
C TRP A 73 -9.30 -6.93 -25.49
N VAL A 74 -9.58 -7.89 -24.62
CA VAL A 74 -9.54 -9.32 -24.94
C VAL A 74 -10.74 -10.01 -24.33
N ARG A 75 -11.29 -11.00 -25.01
CA ARG A 75 -12.46 -11.75 -24.56
C ARG A 75 -12.34 -13.22 -24.89
N PRO A 76 -12.72 -14.12 -23.97
CA PRO A 76 -12.85 -15.55 -24.24
C PRO A 76 -14.14 -15.83 -25.01
N ASN A 77 -14.13 -16.86 -25.86
CA ASN A 77 -15.34 -17.36 -26.54
C ASN A 77 -16.30 -18.07 -25.57
N ILE A 78 -15.78 -18.64 -24.49
CA ILE A 78 -16.53 -19.22 -23.38
C ILE A 78 -15.87 -18.83 -22.07
N SER A 79 -16.66 -18.42 -21.09
CA SER A 79 -16.18 -18.01 -19.76
C SER A 79 -16.62 -18.96 -18.64
N VAL A 80 -17.50 -19.91 -18.91
CA VAL A 80 -17.97 -20.95 -17.98
C VAL A 80 -18.16 -22.25 -18.73
N SER A 81 -17.63 -23.36 -18.20
CA SER A 81 -17.86 -24.69 -18.75
C SER A 81 -17.66 -25.78 -17.69
N LYS A 82 -17.76 -27.04 -18.09
CA LYS A 82 -17.49 -28.21 -17.27
C LYS A 82 -16.61 -29.20 -18.05
N GLY A 83 -15.64 -29.78 -17.40
CA GLY A 83 -14.70 -30.70 -18.03
C GLY A 83 -13.69 -29.99 -18.93
N ASP A 84 -13.01 -30.73 -19.77
CA ASP A 84 -11.97 -30.23 -20.65
C ASP A 84 -12.54 -29.34 -21.74
N ALA A 85 -11.83 -28.26 -22.05
CA ALA A 85 -12.20 -27.33 -23.13
C ALA A 85 -10.99 -26.62 -23.71
N ILE A 86 -11.11 -26.23 -24.98
CA ILE A 86 -10.22 -25.26 -25.63
C ILE A 86 -10.93 -23.92 -25.64
N VAL A 87 -10.36 -22.96 -24.92
CA VAL A 87 -10.85 -21.59 -24.87
C VAL A 87 -10.07 -20.73 -25.85
N LYS A 88 -10.81 -20.04 -26.72
CA LYS A 88 -10.22 -19.12 -27.68
C LYS A 88 -10.37 -17.69 -27.17
N PHE A 89 -9.25 -17.02 -26.97
CA PHE A 89 -9.19 -15.61 -26.61
C PHE A 89 -9.00 -14.76 -27.86
N THR A 90 -9.89 -13.81 -28.07
CA THR A 90 -9.82 -12.84 -29.18
C THR A 90 -9.44 -11.48 -28.61
N ALA A 91 -8.28 -10.96 -29.03
CA ALA A 91 -7.83 -9.62 -28.67
C ALA A 91 -8.15 -8.62 -29.79
N ASP A 92 -8.69 -7.47 -29.41
CA ASP A 92 -8.91 -6.34 -30.32
C ASP A 92 -7.57 -5.67 -30.67
N LYS A 93 -7.51 -4.94 -31.78
CA LYS A 93 -6.31 -4.18 -32.18
C LYS A 93 -5.90 -3.20 -31.07
N ASN A 94 -4.61 -3.20 -30.74
CA ASN A 94 -4.00 -2.19 -29.89
C ASN A 94 -3.58 -1.00 -30.77
N ASN A 95 -4.32 0.09 -30.67
CA ASN A 95 -4.00 1.33 -31.38
C ASN A 95 -3.06 2.24 -30.56
N SER A 96 -2.73 1.85 -29.33
CA SER A 96 -1.79 2.57 -28.47
C SER A 96 -0.36 2.27 -28.88
N THR A 97 0.51 3.24 -28.69
CA THR A 97 1.97 3.07 -28.84
C THR A 97 2.61 2.36 -27.63
N THR A 98 1.80 1.92 -26.66
CA THR A 98 2.25 1.17 -25.48
C THR A 98 1.72 -0.26 -25.50
N ASN A 99 2.50 -1.19 -24.92
CA ASN A 99 2.02 -2.52 -24.60
C ASN A 99 0.83 -2.42 -23.65
N ARG A 100 -0.07 -3.40 -23.70
CA ARG A 100 -1.09 -3.57 -22.67
C ARG A 100 -1.06 -4.99 -22.13
N SER A 101 -1.31 -5.11 -20.85
CA SER A 101 -1.32 -6.39 -20.14
C SER A 101 -2.56 -6.50 -19.25
N ALA A 102 -2.94 -7.73 -18.98
CA ALA A 102 -4.00 -8.07 -18.05
C ALA A 102 -3.74 -9.46 -17.48
N ALA A 103 -4.29 -9.72 -16.31
CA ALA A 103 -4.30 -11.06 -15.75
C ALA A 103 -5.74 -11.48 -15.49
N ILE A 104 -6.09 -12.68 -15.91
CA ILE A 104 -7.38 -13.29 -15.66
C ILE A 104 -7.20 -14.52 -14.79
N THR A 105 -8.24 -14.87 -14.04
CA THR A 105 -8.23 -16.04 -13.16
C THR A 105 -9.20 -17.09 -13.67
N VAL A 106 -8.72 -18.31 -13.83
CA VAL A 106 -9.54 -19.51 -14.09
C VAL A 106 -9.71 -20.23 -12.77
N SER A 107 -10.96 -20.46 -12.36
CA SER A 107 -11.30 -21.06 -11.08
C SER A 107 -12.24 -22.25 -11.25
N ALA A 108 -12.01 -23.31 -10.46
CA ALA A 108 -12.93 -24.43 -10.30
C ALA A 108 -13.11 -24.72 -8.81
N GLN A 109 -14.35 -24.96 -8.38
CA GLN A 109 -14.63 -25.24 -6.98
C GLN A 109 -13.95 -26.54 -6.56
N GLY A 110 -13.09 -26.48 -5.56
CA GLY A 110 -12.33 -27.62 -5.06
C GLY A 110 -10.92 -27.77 -5.66
N ALA A 111 -10.52 -26.87 -6.59
CA ALA A 111 -9.15 -26.81 -7.13
C ALA A 111 -8.52 -25.43 -6.89
N GLN A 112 -7.19 -25.37 -6.93
CA GLN A 112 -6.47 -24.09 -6.85
C GLN A 112 -6.75 -23.26 -8.11
N PRO A 113 -7.07 -21.96 -7.98
CA PRO A 113 -7.22 -21.07 -9.14
C PRO A 113 -5.92 -20.93 -9.93
N VAL A 114 -6.04 -20.84 -11.25
CA VAL A 114 -4.90 -20.64 -12.15
C VAL A 114 -5.00 -19.25 -12.78
N ARG A 115 -3.91 -18.48 -12.67
CA ARG A 115 -3.79 -17.17 -13.30
C ARG A 115 -3.25 -17.31 -14.71
N LEU A 116 -3.92 -16.68 -15.67
CA LEU A 116 -3.51 -16.58 -17.07
C LEU A 116 -3.11 -15.13 -17.37
N GLN A 117 -1.86 -14.93 -17.73
CA GLN A 117 -1.31 -13.63 -18.07
C GLN A 117 -1.55 -13.33 -19.56
N LEU A 118 -2.03 -12.12 -19.86
CA LEU A 118 -2.31 -11.64 -21.20
C LEU A 118 -1.44 -10.41 -21.47
N THR A 119 -0.75 -10.39 -22.61
CA THR A 119 0.01 -9.24 -23.08
C THR A 119 -0.31 -8.94 -24.53
N GLN A 120 -0.23 -7.69 -24.95
CA GLN A 120 -0.35 -7.31 -26.35
C GLN A 120 0.65 -6.22 -26.71
N ALA A 121 1.33 -6.42 -27.83
CA ALA A 121 2.29 -5.46 -28.37
C ALA A 121 1.63 -4.12 -28.72
N PRO A 122 2.40 -3.01 -28.73
CA PRO A 122 1.94 -1.69 -29.19
C PRO A 122 1.70 -1.69 -30.68
N ALA A 123 0.97 -0.68 -31.18
CA ALA A 123 0.85 -0.42 -32.62
C ALA A 123 2.23 -0.25 -33.29
N GLU A 124 2.35 -0.64 -34.55
CA GLU A 124 3.58 -0.38 -35.32
C GLU A 124 3.89 1.11 -35.32
N GLY A 125 5.00 1.47 -34.71
CA GLY A 125 5.43 2.83 -34.41
C GLY A 125 6.23 2.89 -33.12
N GLY A 126 6.15 1.81 -32.32
CA GLY A 126 6.90 1.63 -31.05
C GLY A 126 6.65 2.72 -30.02
N LEU A 127 7.06 2.45 -28.77
CA LEU A 127 7.26 3.51 -27.78
C LEU A 127 8.18 4.58 -28.41
N PRO A 128 7.93 5.88 -28.17
CA PRO A 128 8.85 6.92 -28.62
C PRO A 128 10.25 6.55 -28.13
N SER A 129 11.16 6.24 -29.06
CA SER A 129 12.55 5.90 -28.74
C SER A 129 13.32 7.20 -28.56
N GLY A 130 13.28 7.76 -27.35
CA GLY A 130 14.15 8.86 -26.96
C GLY A 130 15.05 8.42 -25.81
N GLU A 131 16.20 9.01 -25.64
CA GLU A 131 17.11 8.75 -24.50
C GLU A 131 16.45 9.02 -23.14
N ASP A 132 15.26 9.68 -23.13
CA ASP A 132 14.50 10.05 -21.95
C ASP A 132 13.37 9.09 -21.58
N ILE A 133 13.12 8.05 -22.38
CA ILE A 133 12.01 7.12 -22.16
C ILE A 133 12.54 5.74 -21.76
N PHE A 134 11.99 5.21 -20.67
CA PHE A 134 12.29 3.85 -20.21
C PHE A 134 11.59 2.83 -21.10
N SER A 135 12.40 2.03 -21.82
CA SER A 135 11.92 0.87 -22.56
C SER A 135 12.01 -0.36 -21.66
N TYR A 136 10.89 -1.08 -21.46
CA TYR A 136 10.81 -2.21 -20.56
C TYR A 136 9.92 -3.33 -21.09
N GLU A 137 10.19 -4.55 -20.65
CA GLU A 137 9.28 -5.67 -20.84
C GLU A 137 8.21 -5.59 -19.75
N PRO A 138 6.91 -5.49 -20.10
CA PRO A 138 5.82 -5.37 -19.11
C PRO A 138 5.80 -6.53 -18.13
N TYR A 139 6.08 -7.74 -18.62
CA TYR A 139 6.15 -8.96 -17.81
C TYR A 139 7.45 -9.71 -18.07
N ILE A 140 8.09 -10.17 -16.99
CA ILE A 140 9.16 -11.17 -17.05
C ILE A 140 8.84 -12.36 -16.16
N GLN A 141 9.47 -13.50 -16.44
CA GLN A 141 9.30 -14.70 -15.64
C GLN A 141 9.56 -14.41 -14.16
N VAL A 142 8.70 -14.97 -13.30
CA VAL A 142 8.82 -14.84 -11.84
C VAL A 142 10.19 -15.28 -11.36
N ASP A 143 10.83 -14.47 -10.52
CA ASP A 143 12.14 -14.71 -9.92
C ASP A 143 12.09 -14.32 -8.42
N ASN A 144 12.47 -15.25 -7.54
CA ASN A 144 12.57 -15.01 -6.10
C ASN A 144 14.02 -14.83 -5.62
N THR A 145 15.00 -14.79 -6.53
CA THR A 145 16.41 -14.63 -6.17
C THR A 145 16.62 -13.33 -5.39
N GLY A 146 17.19 -13.41 -4.18
CA GLY A 146 17.42 -12.27 -3.31
C GLY A 146 16.18 -11.78 -2.54
N MET A 147 15.01 -12.41 -2.74
CA MET A 147 13.82 -12.15 -1.93
C MET A 147 13.81 -13.12 -0.75
N ARG A 148 13.85 -12.60 0.48
CA ARG A 148 13.77 -13.43 1.68
C ARG A 148 12.39 -14.07 1.81
N ASP A 149 12.33 -15.26 2.35
CA ASP A 149 11.04 -15.91 2.64
C ASP A 149 10.52 -15.45 4.01
N LEU A 150 10.23 -14.15 4.09
CA LEU A 150 9.67 -13.48 5.27
C LEU A 150 8.26 -13.01 4.96
N SER A 151 7.34 -13.22 5.89
CA SER A 151 6.06 -12.53 5.87
C SER A 151 6.27 -11.01 6.03
N SER A 152 5.27 -10.21 5.66
CA SER A 152 5.32 -8.76 5.92
C SER A 152 5.41 -8.46 7.42
N LEU A 153 4.82 -9.31 8.27
CA LEU A 153 4.91 -9.16 9.72
C LEU A 153 6.36 -9.35 10.21
N GLU A 154 7.05 -10.41 9.78
CA GLU A 154 8.46 -10.64 10.10
C GLU A 154 9.37 -9.54 9.53
N LEU A 155 9.06 -9.03 8.34
CA LEU A 155 9.80 -7.91 7.75
C LEU A 155 9.64 -6.64 8.58
N SER A 156 8.43 -6.36 9.09
CA SER A 156 8.14 -5.18 9.91
C SER A 156 8.99 -5.10 11.18
N GLU A 157 9.32 -6.25 11.79
CA GLU A 157 10.20 -6.33 12.97
C GLU A 157 11.64 -5.86 12.65
N LEU A 158 12.09 -6.01 11.39
CA LEU A 158 13.42 -5.59 10.94
C LEU A 158 13.47 -4.10 10.55
N MET A 159 12.32 -3.51 10.21
CA MET A 159 12.24 -2.13 9.72
C MET A 159 12.52 -1.08 10.80
N GLY A 160 12.32 -1.40 12.06
CA GLY A 160 12.62 -0.51 13.21
C GLY A 160 11.88 0.82 13.14
N VAL A 161 12.58 1.93 13.43
CA VAL A 161 12.01 3.28 13.26
C VAL A 161 12.48 3.91 11.97
N GLY A 162 11.59 4.66 11.33
CA GLY A 162 11.84 5.28 10.02
C GLY A 162 11.81 6.81 10.04
N TRP A 163 12.25 7.36 8.92
CA TRP A 163 12.32 8.78 8.66
C TRP A 163 11.85 9.08 7.22
N ASN A 164 11.05 10.14 7.04
CA ASN A 164 10.61 10.57 5.71
C ASN A 164 11.57 11.58 5.10
N LEU A 165 11.95 11.37 3.83
CA LEU A 165 12.58 12.39 2.99
C LEU A 165 11.49 13.35 2.45
N GLY A 166 10.75 13.99 3.35
CA GLY A 166 9.61 14.84 2.99
C GLY A 166 10.02 16.14 2.32
N ASN A 167 9.11 16.70 1.53
CA ASN A 167 9.28 17.95 0.76
C ASN A 167 10.47 17.92 -0.22
N SER A 168 10.77 16.78 -0.81
CA SER A 168 11.86 16.60 -1.78
C SER A 168 11.35 16.06 -3.11
N LEU A 169 11.33 14.74 -3.32
CA LEU A 169 10.95 14.15 -4.61
C LEU A 169 9.45 14.25 -4.92
N GLU A 170 8.62 14.52 -3.92
CA GLU A 170 7.19 14.79 -4.11
C GLU A 170 6.87 16.27 -4.37
N ALA A 171 7.89 17.15 -4.35
CA ALA A 171 7.71 18.58 -4.56
C ALA A 171 7.23 18.91 -5.98
N VAL A 172 5.92 19.00 -6.14
CA VAL A 172 5.23 19.31 -7.38
C VAL A 172 4.49 20.64 -7.28
N ILE A 173 4.51 21.41 -8.37
CA ILE A 173 3.78 22.67 -8.53
C ILE A 173 2.73 22.47 -9.60
N VAL A 174 1.47 22.73 -9.27
CA VAL A 174 0.35 22.61 -10.22
C VAL A 174 -0.23 24.01 -10.48
N ASN A 175 -0.13 24.45 -11.73
CA ASN A 175 -0.70 25.73 -12.18
C ASN A 175 -1.61 25.48 -13.38
N ASN A 176 -2.92 25.73 -13.22
CA ASN A 176 -3.91 25.55 -14.28
C ASN A 176 -3.82 24.17 -14.96
N GLY A 177 -3.65 23.09 -14.18
CA GLY A 177 -3.50 21.74 -14.66
C GLY A 177 -2.13 21.42 -15.30
N VAL A 178 -1.18 22.34 -15.24
CA VAL A 178 0.20 22.11 -15.69
C VAL A 178 1.05 21.72 -14.50
N TYR A 179 1.61 20.51 -14.56
CA TYR A 179 2.51 19.96 -13.55
C TYR A 179 3.95 20.38 -13.83
N SER A 180 4.64 20.87 -12.83
CA SER A 180 6.04 21.29 -12.86
C SER A 180 6.69 21.09 -11.51
N GLY A 181 7.95 21.51 -11.35
CA GLY A 181 8.68 21.39 -10.11
C GLY A 181 9.76 20.30 -10.14
N GLY A 182 10.09 19.79 -9.01
CA GLY A 182 11.12 18.77 -8.80
C GLY A 182 11.73 18.89 -7.41
N GLU A 183 12.70 18.06 -7.11
CA GLU A 183 13.28 17.80 -5.80
C GLU A 183 13.56 19.04 -4.92
N THR A 184 13.92 20.16 -5.55
CA THR A 184 14.28 21.39 -4.81
C THR A 184 13.19 22.47 -4.82
N SER A 185 12.01 22.18 -5.38
CA SER A 185 10.98 23.18 -5.65
C SER A 185 10.27 23.70 -4.40
N TRP A 186 10.31 22.95 -3.30
CA TRP A 186 9.74 23.34 -2.01
C TRP A 186 10.80 23.79 -1.00
N GLY A 187 12.02 24.11 -1.47
CA GLY A 187 13.07 24.76 -0.70
C GLY A 187 14.15 23.85 -0.13
N ASN A 188 14.00 22.54 -0.21
CA ASN A 188 15.05 21.60 0.17
C ASN A 188 16.18 21.54 -0.89
N PRO A 189 17.43 21.28 -0.51
CA PRO A 189 18.49 21.01 -1.46
C PRO A 189 18.33 19.62 -2.10
N ALA A 190 19.06 19.37 -3.19
CA ALA A 190 19.16 18.02 -3.74
C ALA A 190 19.77 17.07 -2.70
N THR A 191 19.15 15.89 -2.57
CA THR A 191 19.57 14.87 -1.58
C THR A 191 20.90 14.26 -1.98
N THR A 192 21.83 14.13 -1.03
CA THR A 192 23.13 13.51 -1.23
C THR A 192 23.29 12.20 -0.47
N LYS A 193 24.24 11.37 -0.90
CA LYS A 193 24.57 10.11 -0.22
C LYS A 193 25.02 10.36 1.22
N GLU A 194 25.86 11.37 1.43
CA GLU A 194 26.37 11.74 2.74
C GLU A 194 25.24 12.12 3.70
N PHE A 195 24.21 12.80 3.19
CA PHE A 195 23.06 13.15 4.00
C PHE A 195 22.27 11.89 4.42
N ILE A 196 21.99 10.97 3.51
CA ILE A 196 21.32 9.71 3.83
C ILE A 196 22.14 8.86 4.81
N THR A 197 23.48 8.85 4.66
CA THR A 197 24.37 8.21 5.63
C THR A 197 24.22 8.81 7.03
N THR A 198 24.13 10.14 7.13
CA THR A 198 23.87 10.82 8.41
C THR A 198 22.54 10.38 9.06
N VAL A 199 21.49 10.24 8.28
CA VAL A 199 20.18 9.75 8.76
C VAL A 199 20.30 8.32 9.31
N ARG A 200 21.03 7.46 8.61
CA ARG A 200 21.30 6.09 9.07
C ARG A 200 22.12 6.06 10.36
N GLU A 201 23.19 6.85 10.43
CA GLU A 201 24.07 6.95 11.60
C GLU A 201 23.34 7.52 12.83
N ALA A 202 22.31 8.34 12.63
CA ALA A 202 21.45 8.82 13.70
C ALA A 202 20.51 7.74 14.27
N GLY A 203 20.45 6.55 13.65
CA GLY A 203 19.76 5.39 14.18
C GLY A 203 18.49 4.95 13.43
N PHE A 204 18.13 5.60 12.33
CA PHE A 204 16.96 5.20 11.51
C PHE A 204 17.29 3.96 10.67
N ASN A 205 16.37 3.00 10.64
CA ASN A 205 16.50 1.76 9.87
C ASN A 205 15.73 1.80 8.55
N THR A 206 14.70 2.63 8.47
CA THR A 206 13.81 2.75 7.31
C THR A 206 13.76 4.19 6.82
N ILE A 207 13.77 4.37 5.51
CA ILE A 207 13.50 5.64 4.87
C ILE A 207 12.26 5.53 3.99
N ARG A 208 11.29 6.43 4.18
CA ARG A 208 10.20 6.63 3.24
C ARG A 208 10.56 7.79 2.33
N VAL A 209 10.52 7.55 1.04
CA VAL A 209 10.85 8.50 -0.01
C VAL A 209 9.58 8.83 -0.77
N PRO A 210 8.84 9.88 -0.37
CA PRO A 210 7.70 10.37 -1.10
C PRO A 210 8.10 10.81 -2.52
N VAL A 211 7.34 10.41 -3.55
CA VAL A 211 7.65 10.74 -4.94
C VAL A 211 6.41 11.21 -5.70
N SER A 212 6.53 12.30 -6.43
CA SER A 212 5.58 12.72 -7.45
C SER A 212 6.11 12.39 -8.85
N TRP A 213 5.23 11.92 -9.71
CA TRP A 213 5.61 11.41 -11.04
C TRP A 213 5.05 12.26 -12.17
N SER A 214 3.87 12.86 -11.98
CA SER A 214 3.10 13.59 -13.00
C SER A 214 3.83 14.79 -13.61
N HIS A 215 4.77 15.39 -12.90
CA HIS A 215 5.56 16.54 -13.37
C HIS A 215 6.80 16.13 -14.16
N LYS A 216 7.10 14.84 -14.24
CA LYS A 216 8.30 14.26 -14.87
C LYS A 216 7.95 13.25 -15.98
N LEU A 217 6.99 13.59 -16.82
CA LEU A 217 6.64 12.76 -17.96
C LEU A 217 7.47 13.18 -19.19
N ALA A 218 8.15 12.21 -19.80
CA ALA A 218 8.82 12.37 -21.10
C ALA A 218 7.79 12.44 -22.23
N ASP A 219 6.69 11.69 -22.09
CA ASP A 219 5.53 11.75 -22.98
C ASP A 219 4.26 11.87 -22.14
N LYS A 220 3.62 13.04 -22.19
CA LYS A 220 2.42 13.35 -21.42
C LYS A 220 1.17 12.65 -21.94
N GLU A 221 1.08 12.47 -23.26
CA GLU A 221 -0.07 11.84 -23.93
C GLU A 221 -0.14 10.36 -23.55
N ASN A 222 1.00 9.70 -23.55
CA ASN A 222 1.13 8.29 -23.22
C ASN A 222 1.46 8.04 -21.74
N MET A 223 1.54 9.09 -20.91
CA MET A 223 1.88 9.02 -19.47
C MET A 223 3.21 8.29 -19.20
N LEU A 224 4.22 8.49 -20.07
CA LEU A 224 5.52 7.84 -19.92
C LEU A 224 6.42 8.66 -18.99
N ILE A 225 6.86 8.02 -17.90
CA ILE A 225 7.74 8.63 -16.91
C ILE A 225 9.13 8.83 -17.54
N SER A 226 9.74 9.99 -17.29
CA SER A 226 11.09 10.29 -17.73
C SER A 226 12.09 9.31 -17.15
N LEU A 227 12.92 8.69 -17.99
CA LEU A 227 14.02 7.83 -17.55
C LEU A 227 15.00 8.59 -16.64
N GLN A 228 15.22 9.88 -16.88
CA GLN A 228 16.07 10.70 -16.02
C GLN A 228 15.50 10.81 -14.60
N TRP A 229 14.16 10.91 -14.47
CA TRP A 229 13.51 10.95 -13.17
C TRP A 229 13.56 9.59 -12.45
N LEU A 230 13.30 8.49 -13.18
CA LEU A 230 13.47 7.15 -12.63
C LEU A 230 14.89 6.94 -12.09
N LYS A 231 15.91 7.34 -12.84
CA LYS A 231 17.33 7.27 -12.42
C LYS A 231 17.61 8.13 -11.19
N ARG A 232 16.96 9.30 -11.05
CA ARG A 232 17.14 10.13 -9.85
C ARG A 232 16.51 9.48 -8.61
N VAL A 233 15.33 8.91 -8.74
CA VAL A 233 14.69 8.15 -7.65
C VAL A 233 15.57 6.94 -7.29
N GLU A 234 16.06 6.21 -8.29
CA GLU A 234 16.97 5.07 -8.11
C GLU A 234 18.25 5.46 -7.37
N GLU A 235 18.85 6.58 -7.72
CA GLU A 235 20.06 7.07 -7.05
C GLU A 235 19.83 7.26 -5.53
N ILE A 236 18.69 7.83 -5.15
CA ILE A 236 18.33 8.02 -3.72
C ILE A 236 18.00 6.70 -3.05
N VAL A 237 17.27 5.81 -3.72
CA VAL A 237 17.02 4.44 -3.25
C VAL A 237 18.37 3.75 -2.97
N ASN A 238 19.32 3.83 -3.89
CA ASN A 238 20.64 3.23 -3.73
C ASN A 238 21.46 3.86 -2.59
N PHE A 239 21.33 5.17 -2.34
CA PHE A 239 21.98 5.80 -1.18
C PHE A 239 21.51 5.18 0.14
N ALA A 240 20.25 4.83 0.24
CA ALA A 240 19.69 4.18 1.43
C ALA A 240 20.06 2.70 1.52
N LEU A 241 19.96 1.96 0.41
CA LEU A 241 20.33 0.54 0.35
C LEU A 241 21.81 0.32 0.64
N ASP A 242 22.71 1.21 0.16
CA ASP A 242 24.15 1.19 0.48
C ASP A 242 24.44 1.39 1.98
N ASN A 243 23.47 1.92 2.73
CA ASN A 243 23.49 2.08 4.18
C ASN A 243 22.68 1.02 4.93
N ASP A 244 22.31 -0.08 4.28
CA ASP A 244 21.53 -1.18 4.86
C ASP A 244 20.21 -0.69 5.50
N MET A 245 19.48 0.15 4.77
CA MET A 245 18.17 0.66 5.15
C MET A 245 17.06 0.02 4.32
N PHE A 246 15.88 -0.14 4.92
CA PHE A 246 14.66 -0.38 4.16
C PHE A 246 14.20 0.92 3.50
N VAL A 247 13.67 0.80 2.28
CA VAL A 247 13.21 1.94 1.49
C VAL A 247 11.77 1.74 1.07
N ILE A 248 10.94 2.77 1.24
CA ILE A 248 9.56 2.78 0.75
C ILE A 248 9.43 3.92 -0.25
N ILE A 249 9.07 3.63 -1.49
CA ILE A 249 8.70 4.64 -2.50
C ILE A 249 7.20 4.57 -2.78
N ASN A 250 6.60 5.71 -3.13
CA ASN A 250 5.16 5.79 -3.36
C ASN A 250 4.79 6.64 -4.60
N ILE A 251 3.49 6.74 -4.86
CA ILE A 251 2.90 7.88 -5.55
C ILE A 251 2.27 8.74 -4.47
N HIS A 252 2.92 9.88 -4.16
CA HIS A 252 2.49 10.76 -3.08
C HIS A 252 1.23 11.56 -3.48
N TRP A 253 1.09 12.80 -3.04
CA TRP A 253 -0.02 13.67 -3.46
C TRP A 253 -0.09 13.84 -4.98
N ASP A 254 1.07 13.96 -5.62
CA ASP A 254 1.31 13.99 -7.08
C ASP A 254 0.39 14.99 -7.83
N GLY A 255 0.07 16.11 -7.17
CA GLY A 255 -0.79 17.16 -7.70
C GLY A 255 -2.29 16.88 -7.57
N GLY A 256 -2.69 15.94 -6.72
CA GLY A 256 -4.08 15.73 -6.31
C GLY A 256 -4.97 14.99 -7.31
N TRP A 257 -4.41 14.41 -8.39
CA TRP A 257 -5.23 13.70 -9.37
C TRP A 257 -5.91 12.44 -8.83
N LEU A 258 -5.40 11.88 -7.72
CA LEU A 258 -6.01 10.77 -6.98
C LEU A 258 -7.19 11.22 -6.10
N ASN A 259 -7.31 12.52 -5.80
CA ASN A 259 -8.26 13.05 -4.80
C ASN A 259 -9.67 13.26 -5.36
N HIS A 260 -10.12 12.32 -6.18
CA HIS A 260 -11.46 12.26 -6.74
C HIS A 260 -11.99 10.82 -6.70
N PRO A 261 -12.11 10.19 -5.52
CA PRO A 261 -12.48 8.78 -5.39
C PRO A 261 -13.98 8.57 -5.60
N THR A 262 -14.48 8.87 -6.81
CA THR A 262 -15.88 8.73 -7.23
C THR A 262 -16.02 7.75 -8.38
N TYR A 263 -17.16 7.09 -8.53
CA TYR A 263 -17.38 6.09 -9.58
C TYR A 263 -17.20 6.64 -10.99
N ASP A 264 -17.55 7.92 -11.22
CA ASP A 264 -17.35 8.58 -12.52
C ASP A 264 -15.88 8.83 -12.86
N LYS A 265 -14.98 8.85 -11.87
CA LYS A 265 -13.54 9.02 -12.04
C LYS A 265 -12.72 7.74 -11.84
N GLN A 266 -13.34 6.70 -11.32
CA GLN A 266 -12.67 5.46 -10.95
C GLN A 266 -11.85 4.86 -12.08
N ASP A 267 -12.42 4.71 -13.26
CA ASP A 267 -11.74 4.07 -14.40
C ASP A 267 -10.57 4.91 -14.93
N GLU A 268 -10.76 6.24 -15.01
CA GLU A 268 -9.71 7.18 -15.42
C GLU A 268 -8.51 7.10 -14.47
N ILE A 269 -8.78 7.17 -13.16
CA ILE A 269 -7.74 7.16 -12.12
C ILE A 269 -7.04 5.80 -12.06
N ASN A 270 -7.80 4.69 -12.06
CA ASN A 270 -7.21 3.35 -12.07
C ASN A 270 -6.33 3.11 -13.30
N THR A 271 -6.74 3.59 -14.46
CA THR A 271 -5.93 3.49 -15.70
C THR A 271 -4.60 4.22 -15.55
N ARG A 272 -4.62 5.45 -15.02
CA ARG A 272 -3.42 6.25 -14.79
C ARG A 272 -2.52 5.63 -13.72
N LEU A 273 -3.11 5.16 -12.63
CA LEU A 273 -2.41 4.50 -11.54
C LEU A 273 -1.68 3.24 -12.02
N ALA A 274 -2.39 2.38 -12.76
CA ALA A 274 -1.80 1.19 -13.38
C ALA A 274 -0.65 1.55 -14.30
N LYS A 275 -0.82 2.58 -15.14
CA LYS A 275 0.20 3.02 -16.09
C LYS A 275 1.49 3.48 -15.39
N TYR A 276 1.38 4.20 -14.28
CA TYR A 276 2.54 4.63 -13.52
C TYR A 276 3.20 3.46 -12.80
N TRP A 277 2.41 2.64 -12.10
CA TRP A 277 2.96 1.51 -11.37
C TRP A 277 3.56 0.43 -12.26
N GLU A 278 3.03 0.21 -13.47
CA GLU A 278 3.65 -0.70 -14.42
C GLU A 278 5.10 -0.27 -14.75
N GLN A 279 5.32 1.02 -15.01
CA GLN A 279 6.64 1.57 -15.32
C GLN A 279 7.57 1.55 -14.10
N ILE A 280 7.09 2.03 -12.95
CA ILE A 280 7.86 2.07 -11.70
C ILE A 280 8.25 0.64 -11.30
N ALA A 281 7.30 -0.27 -11.27
CA ALA A 281 7.53 -1.65 -10.87
C ALA A 281 8.47 -2.38 -11.83
N ALA A 282 8.36 -2.15 -13.15
CA ALA A 282 9.26 -2.72 -14.13
C ALA A 282 10.69 -2.18 -13.98
N TYR A 283 10.85 -0.88 -13.71
CA TYR A 283 12.16 -0.25 -13.52
C TYR A 283 12.88 -0.78 -12.29
N PHE A 284 12.18 -0.89 -11.15
CA PHE A 284 12.74 -1.36 -9.88
C PHE A 284 12.59 -2.87 -9.65
N ARG A 285 12.29 -3.63 -10.67
CA ARG A 285 11.96 -5.06 -10.58
C ARG A 285 13.06 -5.90 -9.96
N ASP A 286 14.31 -5.57 -10.25
CA ASP A 286 15.49 -6.36 -9.85
C ASP A 286 15.99 -6.06 -8.43
N TYR A 287 15.38 -5.10 -7.74
CA TYR A 287 15.69 -4.80 -6.35
C TYR A 287 15.14 -5.89 -5.43
N ASP A 288 15.84 -6.17 -4.35
CA ASP A 288 15.44 -7.14 -3.34
C ASP A 288 14.34 -6.59 -2.40
N ASP A 289 14.06 -7.29 -1.32
CA ASP A 289 12.98 -6.99 -0.38
C ASP A 289 13.28 -5.84 0.61
N HIS A 290 14.45 -5.19 0.52
CA HIS A 290 14.69 -3.91 1.20
C HIS A 290 13.94 -2.74 0.55
N LEU A 291 13.54 -2.88 -0.73
CA LEU A 291 12.72 -1.89 -1.42
C LEU A 291 11.24 -2.31 -1.43
N LEU A 292 10.39 -1.56 -0.74
CA LEU A 292 8.94 -1.71 -0.72
C LEU A 292 8.28 -0.65 -1.61
N PHE A 293 7.12 -0.98 -2.17
CA PHE A 293 6.29 -0.05 -2.90
C PHE A 293 5.02 0.27 -2.12
N ALA A 294 4.66 1.55 -2.03
CA ALA A 294 3.43 2.03 -1.41
C ALA A 294 2.51 2.65 -2.48
N GLY A 295 1.30 2.13 -2.62
CA GLY A 295 0.44 2.35 -3.78
C GLY A 295 0.09 3.80 -4.05
N THR A 296 -0.28 4.50 -2.98
CA THR A 296 -0.72 5.91 -2.99
C THR A 296 -0.17 6.65 -1.77
N ASN A 297 -0.84 7.72 -1.35
CA ASN A 297 -0.59 8.43 -0.10
C ASN A 297 -1.93 8.67 0.62
N GLU A 298 -2.32 9.90 0.85
CA GLU A 298 -3.53 10.34 1.57
C GLU A 298 -4.69 10.62 0.60
N VAL A 299 -5.16 9.60 -0.10
CA VAL A 299 -6.28 9.76 -1.04
C VAL A 299 -7.55 10.12 -0.28
N MET A 300 -8.13 11.25 -0.64
CA MET A 300 -9.36 11.79 -0.08
C MET A 300 -10.21 12.45 -1.17
N MET A 301 -11.44 12.83 -0.86
CA MET A 301 -12.18 13.73 -1.74
C MET A 301 -11.68 15.15 -1.52
N GLU A 302 -11.29 15.83 -2.60
CA GLU A 302 -10.80 17.19 -2.53
C GLU A 302 -11.81 18.12 -1.84
N ASN A 303 -11.36 18.87 -0.84
CA ASN A 303 -12.16 19.80 0.00
C ASN A 303 -13.28 19.13 0.82
N ASP A 304 -13.29 17.82 0.99
CA ASP A 304 -14.21 17.11 1.88
C ASP A 304 -13.42 16.42 3.00
N TYR A 305 -13.46 17.00 4.19
CA TYR A 305 -12.78 16.50 5.39
C TYR A 305 -13.73 15.74 6.34
N GLY A 306 -14.93 15.41 5.86
CA GLY A 306 -15.95 14.68 6.62
C GLY A 306 -15.70 13.16 6.64
N THR A 307 -16.68 12.45 7.17
CA THR A 307 -16.69 10.98 7.10
C THR A 307 -16.86 10.53 5.65
N PRO A 308 -15.99 9.66 5.10
CA PRO A 308 -16.08 9.23 3.72
C PRO A 308 -17.38 8.49 3.44
N THR A 309 -17.91 8.69 2.25
CA THR A 309 -19.06 7.93 1.76
C THR A 309 -18.67 6.49 1.42
N ALA A 310 -19.64 5.60 1.30
CA ALA A 310 -19.39 4.23 0.83
C ALA A 310 -18.76 4.19 -0.57
N GLU A 311 -19.12 5.16 -1.43
CA GLU A 311 -18.51 5.34 -2.75
C GLU A 311 -17.02 5.64 -2.66
N TYR A 312 -16.63 6.65 -1.86
CA TYR A 312 -15.23 7.04 -1.71
C TYR A 312 -14.37 5.87 -1.21
N LEU A 313 -14.89 5.13 -0.22
CA LEU A 313 -14.22 3.93 0.31
C LEU A 313 -14.08 2.83 -0.73
N ALA A 314 -15.15 2.54 -1.49
CA ALA A 314 -15.12 1.52 -2.53
C ALA A 314 -14.13 1.86 -3.65
N VAL A 315 -14.11 3.12 -4.08
CA VAL A 315 -13.21 3.58 -5.13
C VAL A 315 -11.75 3.58 -4.65
N GLN A 316 -11.47 4.04 -3.41
CA GLN A 316 -10.13 3.95 -2.82
C GLN A 316 -9.65 2.48 -2.74
N ASN A 317 -10.51 1.56 -2.30
CA ASN A 317 -10.17 0.14 -2.27
C ASN A 317 -9.85 -0.40 -3.68
N SER A 318 -10.49 0.12 -4.73
CA SER A 318 -10.17 -0.26 -6.11
C SER A 318 -8.79 0.24 -6.56
N PHE A 319 -8.34 1.39 -6.04
CA PHE A 319 -6.96 1.89 -6.30
C PHE A 319 -5.93 0.95 -5.70
N ASN A 320 -6.13 0.49 -4.47
CA ASN A 320 -5.27 -0.49 -3.83
C ASN A 320 -5.23 -1.81 -4.63
N GLN A 321 -6.38 -2.29 -5.09
CA GLN A 321 -6.42 -3.50 -5.92
C GLN A 321 -5.69 -3.33 -7.25
N THR A 322 -5.89 -2.19 -7.92
CA THR A 322 -5.20 -1.86 -9.18
C THR A 322 -3.68 -1.83 -8.97
N PHE A 323 -3.21 -1.19 -7.91
CA PHE A 323 -1.80 -1.14 -7.57
C PHE A 323 -1.21 -2.54 -7.38
N VAL A 324 -1.80 -3.36 -6.49
CA VAL A 324 -1.30 -4.71 -6.21
C VAL A 324 -1.28 -5.56 -7.46
N SER A 325 -2.39 -5.58 -8.21
CA SER A 325 -2.50 -6.37 -9.43
C SER A 325 -1.48 -5.94 -10.50
N THR A 326 -1.26 -4.64 -10.64
CA THR A 326 -0.30 -4.10 -11.61
C THR A 326 1.13 -4.49 -11.26
N VAL A 327 1.54 -4.31 -9.99
CA VAL A 327 2.90 -4.66 -9.57
C VAL A 327 3.14 -6.16 -9.73
N ARG A 328 2.22 -7.01 -9.26
CA ARG A 328 2.31 -8.48 -9.42
C ARG A 328 2.38 -8.87 -10.91
N GLY A 329 1.59 -8.19 -11.74
CA GLY A 329 1.54 -8.38 -13.19
C GLY A 329 2.86 -8.14 -13.92
N THR A 330 3.82 -7.42 -13.33
CA THR A 330 5.15 -7.22 -13.96
C THR A 330 6.08 -8.43 -13.79
N GLY A 331 5.79 -9.37 -12.91
CA GLY A 331 6.60 -10.58 -12.68
C GLY A 331 7.95 -10.30 -12.00
N GLY A 332 8.96 -11.12 -12.28
CA GLY A 332 10.26 -11.04 -11.65
C GLY A 332 10.15 -11.07 -10.12
N ARG A 333 10.99 -10.30 -9.43
CA ARG A 333 10.96 -10.17 -7.96
C ARG A 333 9.71 -9.47 -7.43
N ASN A 334 8.99 -8.72 -8.28
CA ASN A 334 7.74 -8.05 -7.90
C ASN A 334 6.62 -9.06 -7.56
N ALA A 335 6.71 -10.30 -8.00
CA ALA A 335 5.82 -11.37 -7.56
C ALA A 335 5.93 -11.68 -6.05
N TYR A 336 7.05 -11.31 -5.42
CA TYR A 336 7.33 -11.56 -3.99
C TYR A 336 7.51 -10.27 -3.18
N ARG A 337 7.56 -9.11 -3.84
CA ARG A 337 7.80 -7.82 -3.19
C ARG A 337 6.74 -7.51 -2.15
N HIS A 338 7.17 -6.96 -1.03
CA HIS A 338 6.26 -6.41 -0.02
C HIS A 338 5.65 -5.10 -0.53
N LEU A 339 4.32 -5.01 -0.46
CA LEU A 339 3.55 -3.88 -0.93
C LEU A 339 2.79 -3.22 0.22
N VAL A 340 2.64 -1.92 0.15
CA VAL A 340 2.00 -1.10 1.19
C VAL A 340 0.75 -0.47 0.60
N VAL A 341 -0.39 -0.66 1.25
CA VAL A 341 -1.70 -0.16 0.80
C VAL A 341 -2.32 0.75 1.85
N GLN A 342 -2.96 1.83 1.40
CA GLN A 342 -3.43 2.91 2.25
C GLN A 342 -4.94 2.83 2.46
N GLY A 343 -5.39 3.10 3.68
CA GLY A 343 -6.78 3.41 3.96
C GLY A 343 -7.14 4.83 3.49
N PHE A 344 -8.44 5.16 3.49
CA PHE A 344 -8.93 6.47 3.07
C PHE A 344 -8.32 7.58 3.92
N ASN A 345 -7.65 8.53 3.25
CA ASN A 345 -6.91 9.63 3.86
C ASN A 345 -5.90 9.16 4.92
N THR A 346 -5.39 7.93 4.82
CA THR A 346 -4.55 7.26 5.83
C THR A 346 -5.04 7.44 7.28
N ASN A 347 -6.30 7.81 7.44
CA ASN A 347 -6.93 8.02 8.74
C ASN A 347 -7.27 6.69 9.40
N ILE A 348 -6.91 6.52 10.68
CA ILE A 348 -7.09 5.26 11.42
C ILE A 348 -8.56 4.85 11.47
N SER A 349 -9.46 5.77 11.85
CA SER A 349 -10.89 5.46 11.97
C SER A 349 -11.51 5.09 10.61
N HIS A 350 -11.14 5.78 9.54
CA HIS A 350 -11.63 5.45 8.20
C HIS A 350 -11.05 4.12 7.70
N THR A 351 -9.80 3.83 8.03
CA THR A 351 -9.15 2.55 7.72
C THR A 351 -9.85 1.39 8.44
N VAL A 352 -10.09 1.50 9.73
CA VAL A 352 -10.79 0.44 10.50
C VAL A 352 -12.21 0.19 9.98
N ASN A 353 -12.92 1.24 9.54
CA ASN A 353 -14.33 1.15 9.16
C ASN A 353 -14.58 0.85 7.67
N GLY A 354 -13.63 1.10 6.79
CA GLY A 354 -13.92 1.05 5.34
C GLY A 354 -12.83 0.45 4.46
N PHE A 355 -11.67 0.15 5.02
CA PHE A 355 -10.59 -0.46 4.26
C PHE A 355 -10.86 -1.95 4.01
N VAL A 356 -10.61 -2.37 2.79
CA VAL A 356 -10.63 -3.77 2.37
C VAL A 356 -9.25 -4.13 1.85
N MET A 357 -8.62 -5.12 2.48
CA MET A 357 -7.34 -5.62 1.99
C MET A 357 -7.50 -6.14 0.56
N PRO A 358 -6.70 -5.66 -0.40
CA PRO A 358 -6.78 -6.13 -1.77
C PRO A 358 -6.41 -7.61 -1.86
N ALA A 359 -7.00 -8.30 -2.82
CA ALA A 359 -6.59 -9.65 -3.16
C ALA A 359 -5.15 -9.65 -3.69
N ASP A 360 -4.35 -10.57 -3.21
CA ASP A 360 -2.97 -10.76 -3.64
C ASP A 360 -2.71 -12.25 -3.91
N ASP A 361 -2.05 -12.56 -5.01
CA ASP A 361 -1.67 -13.93 -5.36
C ASP A 361 -0.54 -14.45 -4.47
N LYS A 362 0.14 -13.57 -3.72
CA LYS A 362 1.19 -13.92 -2.78
C LYS A 362 0.73 -13.60 -1.36
N GLU A 363 0.51 -14.63 -0.57
CA GLU A 363 0.14 -14.51 0.83
C GLU A 363 1.23 -13.78 1.64
N ASP A 364 0.79 -13.06 2.67
CA ASP A 364 1.63 -12.40 3.69
C ASP A 364 2.69 -11.42 3.12
N ARG A 365 2.35 -10.70 2.03
CA ARG A 365 3.23 -9.71 1.38
C ARG A 365 2.65 -8.29 1.36
N LEU A 366 1.60 -8.03 2.14
CA LEU A 366 0.96 -6.72 2.22
C LEU A 366 1.12 -6.09 3.60
N PHE A 367 1.28 -4.76 3.59
CA PHE A 367 1.20 -3.88 4.75
C PHE A 367 0.00 -2.96 4.60
N ALA A 368 -0.62 -2.57 5.72
CA ALA A 368 -1.49 -1.40 5.75
C ALA A 368 -0.70 -0.15 6.17
N GLU A 369 -1.07 1.02 5.66
CA GLU A 369 -0.45 2.30 6.07
C GLU A 369 -1.51 3.27 6.57
N VAL A 370 -1.20 3.92 7.68
CA VAL A 370 -1.95 5.03 8.27
C VAL A 370 -1.00 6.14 8.67
N HIS A 371 -1.53 7.36 8.79
CA HIS A 371 -0.83 8.52 9.32
C HIS A 371 -1.49 9.00 10.61
N TYR A 372 -0.75 9.71 11.46
CA TYR A 372 -1.29 10.19 12.72
C TYR A 372 -0.84 11.61 13.03
N TYR A 373 -1.81 12.52 12.98
CA TYR A 373 -1.63 13.95 13.24
C TYR A 373 -2.67 14.50 14.25
N ASP A 374 -3.17 13.63 15.13
CA ASP A 374 -4.12 14.06 16.18
C ASP A 374 -3.38 14.56 17.43
N PRO A 375 -3.91 15.59 18.09
CA PRO A 375 -4.97 16.48 17.60
C PRO A 375 -4.42 17.51 16.60
N TRP A 376 -5.13 17.77 15.52
CA TRP A 376 -4.72 18.66 14.44
C TRP A 376 -4.34 20.08 14.91
N GLU A 377 -5.03 20.61 15.92
CA GLU A 377 -4.74 21.92 16.49
C GLU A 377 -3.34 22.02 17.12
N TYR A 378 -2.76 20.91 17.52
CA TYR A 378 -1.42 20.83 18.06
C TYR A 378 -0.38 20.52 16.99
N THR A 379 -0.68 19.56 16.11
CA THR A 379 0.28 18.95 15.22
C THR A 379 0.47 19.67 13.88
N LEU A 380 -0.62 20.20 13.28
CA LEU A 380 -0.58 20.72 11.90
C LEU A 380 -1.13 22.13 11.74
N LYS A 381 -1.98 22.62 12.66
CA LYS A 381 -2.61 23.93 12.49
C LYS A 381 -1.61 25.07 12.71
N GLU A 382 -1.33 25.83 11.67
CA GLU A 382 -0.38 26.95 11.72
C GLU A 382 -1.02 28.25 12.23
N ASP A 383 -2.25 28.53 11.82
CA ASP A 383 -2.97 29.76 12.17
C ASP A 383 -3.71 29.63 13.53
N ALA A 384 -3.61 30.66 14.36
CA ALA A 384 -4.34 30.71 15.62
C ALA A 384 -5.88 30.71 15.43
N PRO A 385 -6.67 30.14 16.36
CA PRO A 385 -6.22 29.50 17.60
C PRO A 385 -5.67 28.07 17.37
N TYR A 386 -4.57 27.76 18.02
CA TYR A 386 -3.96 26.42 18.04
C TYR A 386 -3.49 26.09 19.45
N ASN A 387 -3.21 24.82 19.73
CA ASN A 387 -2.62 24.39 21.00
C ASN A 387 -1.10 24.43 20.91
N THR A 388 -0.44 24.88 21.97
CA THR A 388 1.02 24.88 22.06
C THR A 388 1.57 23.72 22.86
N GLN A 389 0.73 22.99 23.60
CA GLN A 389 1.08 21.88 24.44
C GLN A 389 0.20 20.66 24.20
N TRP A 390 0.69 19.50 24.59
CA TRP A 390 0.02 18.21 24.55
C TRP A 390 0.40 17.36 25.77
N GLY A 391 -0.53 16.53 26.20
CA GLY A 391 -0.32 15.49 27.20
C GLY A 391 -0.38 15.97 28.65
N SER A 392 -0.21 15.03 29.54
CA SER A 392 -0.32 15.21 31.00
C SER A 392 0.76 16.10 31.60
N ILE A 393 1.82 16.39 30.83
CA ILE A 393 2.88 17.32 31.23
C ILE A 393 2.55 18.78 30.94
N ALA A 394 1.42 19.07 30.27
CA ALA A 394 1.03 20.42 29.90
C ALA A 394 0.73 21.28 31.14
N GLU A 395 1.19 22.53 31.12
CA GLU A 395 0.99 23.51 32.18
C GLU A 395 0.21 24.73 31.65
N GLY A 396 -0.61 25.33 32.52
CA GLY A 396 -1.28 26.59 32.22
C GLY A 396 -2.46 26.53 31.26
N GLY A 397 -2.96 25.34 30.90
CA GLY A 397 -4.23 25.17 30.19
C GLY A 397 -4.21 25.40 28.69
N ASP A 398 -3.04 25.46 28.04
CA ASP A 398 -2.89 25.61 26.58
C ASP A 398 -2.76 24.25 25.88
N VAL A 399 -3.67 23.35 26.23
CA VAL A 399 -3.76 21.98 25.75
C VAL A 399 -5.14 21.71 25.17
N GLY A 400 -5.24 20.86 24.17
CA GLY A 400 -6.51 20.48 23.55
C GLY A 400 -7.40 19.67 24.50
N SER A 401 -8.72 19.74 24.28
CA SER A 401 -9.71 18.95 25.05
C SER A 401 -9.87 17.51 24.52
N TRP A 402 -9.17 17.13 23.45
CA TRP A 402 -9.20 15.81 22.82
C TRP A 402 -7.82 15.44 22.28
N GLY A 403 -7.64 14.20 21.86
CA GLY A 403 -6.44 13.75 21.20
C GLY A 403 -5.22 13.62 22.12
N GLN A 404 -5.46 13.44 23.44
CA GLN A 404 -4.41 13.27 24.43
C GLN A 404 -3.96 11.78 24.51
N GLU A 405 -3.17 11.41 25.52
CA GLU A 405 -2.55 10.08 25.65
C GLU A 405 -3.53 8.93 25.47
N GLU A 406 -4.67 8.96 26.17
CA GLU A 406 -5.68 7.89 26.11
C GLU A 406 -6.24 7.72 24.68
N TRP A 407 -6.50 8.84 23.97
CA TRP A 407 -6.93 8.79 22.58
C TRP A 407 -5.86 8.17 21.69
N LEU A 408 -4.59 8.57 21.84
CA LEU A 408 -3.48 8.03 21.07
C LEU A 408 -3.33 6.53 21.31
N GLU A 409 -3.37 6.07 22.56
CA GLU A 409 -3.33 4.65 22.93
C GLU A 409 -4.47 3.87 22.26
N GLU A 410 -5.69 4.40 22.29
CA GLU A 410 -6.86 3.79 21.64
C GLU A 410 -6.65 3.67 20.13
N GLN A 411 -6.11 4.70 19.45
CA GLN A 411 -5.86 4.66 18.01
C GLN A 411 -4.81 3.60 17.64
N MET A 412 -3.69 3.50 18.39
CA MET A 412 -2.67 2.48 18.15
C MET A 412 -3.22 1.07 18.43
N ALA A 413 -4.02 0.90 19.49
CA ALA A 413 -4.67 -0.36 19.82
C ALA A 413 -5.71 -0.79 18.75
N LEU A 414 -6.42 0.16 18.11
CA LEU A 414 -7.31 -0.13 17.00
C LEU A 414 -6.54 -0.74 15.81
N MET A 415 -5.38 -0.19 15.46
CA MET A 415 -4.55 -0.73 14.39
C MET A 415 -4.00 -2.11 14.75
N LYS A 416 -3.54 -2.30 15.99
CA LYS A 416 -3.13 -3.62 16.47
C LYS A 416 -4.24 -4.65 16.32
N THR A 417 -5.41 -4.38 16.89
CA THR A 417 -6.52 -5.34 16.95
C THR A 417 -7.11 -5.66 15.56
N ASN A 418 -7.17 -4.66 14.67
CA ASN A 418 -7.82 -4.83 13.36
C ASN A 418 -6.87 -5.34 12.29
N PHE A 419 -5.56 -5.18 12.45
CA PHE A 419 -4.56 -5.53 11.45
C PHE A 419 -3.43 -6.40 12.01
N VAL A 420 -2.60 -5.91 12.93
CA VAL A 420 -1.40 -6.61 13.41
C VAL A 420 -1.72 -7.99 13.99
N ASP A 421 -2.73 -8.09 14.87
CA ASP A 421 -3.17 -9.35 15.47
C ASP A 421 -3.79 -10.32 14.46
N LYS A 422 -4.04 -9.86 13.22
CA LYS A 422 -4.53 -10.68 12.10
C LYS A 422 -3.42 -11.00 11.09
N GLY A 423 -2.15 -10.70 11.42
CA GLY A 423 -1.01 -10.97 10.56
C GLY A 423 -0.72 -9.90 9.51
N ILE A 424 -1.41 -8.74 9.56
CA ILE A 424 -1.21 -7.63 8.64
C ILE A 424 -0.42 -6.55 9.37
N PRO A 425 0.88 -6.37 9.09
CA PRO A 425 1.66 -5.31 9.73
C PRO A 425 1.19 -3.92 9.27
N VAL A 426 1.40 -2.94 10.14
CA VAL A 426 0.98 -1.55 9.89
C VAL A 426 2.19 -0.63 9.87
N ILE A 427 2.26 0.20 8.84
CA ILE A 427 3.18 1.33 8.79
C ILE A 427 2.45 2.57 9.28
N LEU A 428 2.96 3.20 10.33
CA LEU A 428 2.61 4.57 10.68
C LEU A 428 3.49 5.48 9.83
N GLY A 429 3.04 5.75 8.59
CA GLY A 429 3.86 6.33 7.52
C GLY A 429 4.26 7.78 7.76
N GLU A 430 3.46 8.52 8.53
CA GLU A 430 3.76 9.91 8.89
C GLU A 430 3.23 10.25 10.27
N TYR A 431 4.05 10.97 11.02
CA TYR A 431 3.67 11.69 12.24
C TYR A 431 4.71 12.75 12.56
N SER A 432 4.31 13.92 12.95
CA SER A 432 5.17 14.95 13.56
C SER A 432 4.32 16.08 14.12
N PRO A 433 4.65 16.65 15.27
CA PRO A 433 4.09 17.92 15.71
C PRO A 433 4.92 19.08 15.16
N LEU A 434 4.26 20.17 14.75
CA LEU A 434 4.93 21.40 14.34
C LEU A 434 5.83 21.96 15.44
N HIS A 435 7.00 22.49 15.05
CA HIS A 435 7.94 23.16 15.95
C HIS A 435 7.69 24.68 15.93
N ARG A 436 6.94 25.20 16.91
CA ARG A 436 6.52 26.61 17.00
C ARG A 436 7.59 27.47 17.62
N LYS A 437 8.61 27.84 16.84
CA LYS A 437 9.80 28.56 17.30
C LYS A 437 9.57 30.07 17.62
N ASP A 438 8.51 30.65 17.09
CA ASP A 438 8.20 32.08 17.28
C ASP A 438 7.38 32.36 18.56
N LEU A 439 7.15 31.35 19.40
CA LEU A 439 6.47 31.52 20.68
C LEU A 439 7.35 32.36 21.63
N PRO A 440 6.71 33.17 22.55
CA PRO A 440 7.44 33.77 23.67
C PRO A 440 8.22 32.71 24.46
N SER A 441 9.38 33.08 25.03
CA SER A 441 10.33 32.12 25.61
C SER A 441 9.73 31.23 26.71
N ASP A 442 8.86 31.76 27.56
CA ASP A 442 8.15 31.01 28.59
C ASP A 442 7.19 29.95 28.02
N LYS A 443 6.51 30.27 26.93
CA LYS A 443 5.65 29.31 26.20
C LYS A 443 6.45 28.35 25.33
N TYR A 444 7.57 28.82 24.77
CA TYR A 444 8.43 28.00 23.94
C TYR A 444 9.04 26.82 24.71
N GLU A 445 9.49 27.02 25.93
CA GLU A 445 10.05 25.97 26.78
C GLU A 445 9.00 24.87 27.07
N LEU A 446 7.76 25.27 27.40
CA LEU A 446 6.66 24.34 27.63
C LEU A 446 6.25 23.61 26.34
N HIS A 447 6.22 24.33 25.22
CA HIS A 447 5.97 23.72 23.90
C HIS A 447 7.02 22.68 23.55
N GLN A 448 8.30 23.02 23.71
CA GLN A 448 9.40 22.11 23.38
C GLN A 448 9.38 20.85 24.27
N ALA A 449 9.12 20.98 25.56
CA ALA A 449 8.96 19.83 26.45
C ALA A 449 7.81 18.93 26.01
N SER A 450 6.67 19.55 25.70
CA SER A 450 5.46 18.85 25.24
C SER A 450 5.68 18.17 23.89
N ARG A 451 6.42 18.81 22.97
CA ARG A 451 6.75 18.26 21.66
C ARG A 451 7.63 17.02 21.75
N VAL A 452 8.67 17.06 22.57
CA VAL A 452 9.54 15.91 22.85
C VAL A 452 8.75 14.77 23.47
N TYR A 453 7.86 15.08 24.45
CA TYR A 453 7.00 14.11 25.08
C TYR A 453 6.02 13.46 24.10
N TYR A 454 5.37 14.24 23.23
CA TYR A 454 4.48 13.71 22.18
C TYR A 454 5.21 12.74 21.25
N ILE A 455 6.38 13.12 20.75
CA ILE A 455 7.17 12.31 19.82
C ILE A 455 7.58 10.99 20.47
N GLU A 456 8.09 11.04 21.70
CA GLU A 456 8.49 9.85 22.46
C GLU A 456 7.28 8.94 22.72
N TYR A 457 6.18 9.53 23.22
CA TYR A 457 4.98 8.79 23.57
C TYR A 457 4.37 8.07 22.39
N LEU A 458 4.19 8.80 21.27
CA LEU A 458 3.62 8.24 20.04
C LEU A 458 4.52 7.14 19.48
N THR A 459 5.82 7.39 19.35
CA THR A 459 6.77 6.40 18.83
C THR A 459 6.75 5.12 19.66
N ARG A 460 6.75 5.24 20.99
CA ARG A 460 6.69 4.11 21.90
C ARG A 460 5.38 3.34 21.77
N GLU A 461 4.23 4.02 21.77
CA GLU A 461 2.94 3.36 21.64
C GLU A 461 2.75 2.71 20.28
N ALA A 462 3.26 3.31 19.18
CA ALA A 462 3.27 2.69 17.87
C ALA A 462 4.05 1.37 17.90
N ILE A 463 5.29 1.36 18.38
CA ILE A 463 6.13 0.16 18.46
C ILE A 463 5.49 -0.90 19.37
N LYS A 464 5.02 -0.52 20.54
CA LYS A 464 4.32 -1.41 21.50
C LYS A 464 3.12 -2.13 20.88
N ASN A 465 2.43 -1.48 19.94
CA ASN A 465 1.30 -2.03 19.22
C ASN A 465 1.69 -2.72 17.89
N GLY A 466 2.99 -2.87 17.60
CA GLY A 466 3.50 -3.57 16.42
C GLY A 466 3.44 -2.76 15.12
N LEU A 467 3.35 -1.44 15.23
CA LEU A 467 3.43 -0.54 14.08
C LEU A 467 4.88 -0.13 13.82
N VAL A 468 5.20 0.14 12.55
CA VAL A 468 6.49 0.74 12.12
C VAL A 468 6.33 2.25 12.05
N PRO A 469 6.82 3.03 13.03
CA PRO A 469 6.68 4.49 13.02
C PRO A 469 7.73 5.15 12.12
N ILE A 470 7.28 6.05 11.23
CA ILE A 470 8.14 6.80 10.30
C ILE A 470 7.89 8.29 10.49
N TYR A 471 8.85 8.98 11.10
CA TYR A 471 8.75 10.41 11.42
C TYR A 471 8.72 11.27 10.14
N TRP A 472 7.82 12.27 10.08
CA TRP A 472 7.74 13.21 8.97
C TRP A 472 8.69 14.38 9.18
N ASP A 473 9.77 14.41 8.40
CA ASP A 473 10.73 15.50 8.33
C ASP A 473 10.55 16.26 7.00
N ASN A 474 10.05 17.49 7.05
CA ASN A 474 9.85 18.33 5.86
C ASN A 474 11.10 19.11 5.43
N GLY A 475 12.23 18.97 6.14
CA GLY A 475 13.49 19.68 5.87
C GLY A 475 13.50 21.14 6.31
N TYR A 476 12.38 21.68 6.83
CA TYR A 476 12.32 23.07 7.29
C TYR A 476 12.56 23.17 8.78
N ALA A 477 13.67 23.84 9.14
CA ALA A 477 14.09 24.03 10.52
C ALA A 477 13.57 25.34 11.16
N GLY A 478 12.74 26.11 10.46
CA GLY A 478 12.14 27.35 10.95
C GLY A 478 10.88 27.13 11.79
N ASN A 479 10.14 28.22 12.04
CA ASN A 479 8.84 28.15 12.74
C ASN A 479 7.85 27.27 11.97
N ASN A 480 7.12 26.42 12.68
CA ASN A 480 6.20 25.42 12.13
C ASN A 480 6.87 24.35 11.22
N GLY A 481 8.19 24.18 11.29
CA GLY A 481 8.89 23.08 10.63
C GLY A 481 8.88 21.79 11.45
N SER A 482 9.29 20.69 10.81
CA SER A 482 9.44 19.37 11.45
C SER A 482 10.84 18.76 11.23
N ALA A 483 11.81 19.55 10.73
CA ALA A 483 13.16 19.06 10.45
C ALA A 483 13.89 18.58 11.70
N ILE A 484 14.41 17.36 11.64
CA ILE A 484 15.44 16.87 12.58
C ILE A 484 16.82 17.27 12.10
N PHE A 485 17.04 17.30 10.78
CA PHE A 485 18.31 17.57 10.15
C PHE A 485 18.28 18.83 9.27
N ASP A 486 19.38 19.58 9.27
CA ASP A 486 19.67 20.55 8.20
C ASP A 486 20.18 19.79 6.98
N ARG A 487 19.38 19.73 5.93
CA ARG A 487 19.70 18.95 4.72
C ARG A 487 20.86 19.48 3.90
N ASN A 488 21.32 20.73 4.17
CA ASN A 488 22.49 21.30 3.50
C ASN A 488 23.81 20.75 4.04
N ASN A 489 23.84 20.31 5.28
CA ASN A 489 25.10 19.93 5.95
C ASN A 489 25.00 18.73 6.89
N GLY A 490 23.83 18.11 7.00
CA GLY A 490 23.57 16.93 7.84
C GLY A 490 23.55 17.20 9.36
N LYS A 491 23.62 18.47 9.80
CA LYS A 491 23.59 18.76 11.24
C LYS A 491 22.21 18.49 11.82
N ILE A 492 22.18 17.92 13.02
CA ILE A 492 20.97 17.76 13.80
C ILE A 492 20.53 19.16 14.28
N VAL A 493 19.34 19.58 13.92
CA VAL A 493 18.73 20.87 14.28
C VAL A 493 17.62 20.73 15.32
N ASP A 494 17.19 19.49 15.59
CA ASP A 494 16.25 19.13 16.64
C ASP A 494 16.71 17.87 17.36
N GLN A 495 17.66 18.04 18.27
CA GLN A 495 18.20 16.94 19.07
C GLN A 495 17.11 16.32 19.96
N GLY A 496 16.17 17.14 20.49
CA GLY A 496 15.10 16.65 21.36
C GLY A 496 14.17 15.67 20.65
N ALA A 497 13.81 15.95 19.39
CA ALA A 497 13.00 15.05 18.58
C ALA A 497 13.75 13.75 18.25
N LEU A 498 15.03 13.84 17.89
CA LEU A 498 15.84 12.65 17.62
C LEU A 498 15.98 11.78 18.86
N ASP A 499 16.34 12.37 20.00
CA ASP A 499 16.51 11.63 21.26
C ASP A 499 15.21 10.95 21.70
N ALA A 500 14.06 11.61 21.52
CA ALA A 500 12.74 11.07 21.81
C ALA A 500 12.43 9.78 20.99
N ILE A 501 12.69 9.82 19.68
CA ILE A 501 12.49 8.67 18.80
C ILE A 501 13.44 7.52 19.18
N MET A 502 14.73 7.84 19.38
CA MET A 502 15.74 6.82 19.67
C MET A 502 15.57 6.21 21.08
N LYS A 503 15.09 6.99 22.06
CA LYS A 503 14.72 6.49 23.38
C LYS A 503 13.56 5.49 23.28
N ALA A 504 12.48 5.87 22.59
CA ALA A 504 11.34 4.99 22.38
C ALA A 504 11.72 3.69 21.67
N LYS A 505 12.63 3.75 20.69
CA LYS A 505 13.20 2.58 20.00
C LYS A 505 13.96 1.65 20.94
N GLY A 506 14.68 2.18 21.93
CA GLY A 506 15.54 1.43 22.85
C GLY A 506 14.81 0.83 24.05
N GLU A 507 13.55 1.19 24.32
CA GLU A 507 12.74 0.72 25.43
C GLU A 507 11.98 -0.62 25.15
N ASN A 508 12.15 -1.20 23.94
CA ASN A 508 11.50 -2.45 23.51
C ASN A 508 12.49 -3.59 23.25
#